data_224762adaf0e114b6f7f1b29d582b85d
#
_entry.id   224762adaf0e114b6f7f1b29d582b85d
#
_cell.length_a   1.000
_cell.length_b   1.000
_cell.length_c   1.000
_cell.angle_alpha   90.00
_cell.angle_beta   90.00
_cell.angle_gamma   90.00
#
_symmetry.space_group_name_H-M   'P 1'
#
loop_
_entity.id
_entity.type
_entity.pdbx_description
1 polymer ?
#
loop_
_entity_poly.entity_id
_entity_poly.type
_entity_poly.pdbx_seq_one_letter_code
_entity_poly.pdbx_strand_id
1 'polypeptide(L)'
;MHKAVLFDFDGTFADTAHDLISTANYIYSLYGKKPISFEEGRAIASDGVRAFLNMRFEEQEEDFSTLAQEFLNHYRENILNNPILFDGVQELIDFIANKEMSWGIVTNKPRSLTESILKHYKFDSIDVLLCGDDGFSPKPAPDLLHEAKRILGVSANEVIYVGDGERDIVSANAAGMYSVLACYGYLKTTDQIENWKANMIIHQPHDLINLIT
;
A
#
# COMPACT_ATOMS: atom_id res chain seq x y z
N MET A 1 21.19 9.94 10.25
CA MET A 1 20.22 9.30 11.19
C MET A 1 18.85 9.59 10.60
N HIS A 2 17.99 8.58 10.50
CA HIS A 2 16.64 8.76 9.97
C HIS A 2 15.74 9.45 11.00
N LYS A 3 14.82 10.30 10.53
CA LYS A 3 13.88 11.07 11.35
C LYS A 3 12.43 10.72 11.10
N ALA A 4 12.15 10.04 9.97
CA ALA A 4 10.80 9.65 9.62
C ALA A 4 10.76 8.29 8.94
N VAL A 5 9.65 7.56 9.14
CA VAL A 5 9.31 6.32 8.44
C VAL A 5 7.97 6.49 7.76
N LEU A 6 7.94 6.29 6.44
CA LEU A 6 6.75 6.32 5.63
C LEU A 6 6.44 4.92 5.11
N PHE A 7 5.17 4.56 5.02
CA PHE A 7 4.73 3.25 4.58
C PHE A 7 3.77 3.37 3.38
N ASP A 8 3.82 2.43 2.46
CA ASP A 8 2.64 2.10 1.65
C ASP A 8 1.56 1.48 2.54
N PHE A 9 0.36 1.32 2.02
CA PHE A 9 -0.76 0.83 2.80
C PHE A 9 -1.07 -0.65 2.51
N ASP A 10 -1.61 -0.94 1.31
CA ASP A 10 -2.01 -2.29 0.93
C ASP A 10 -0.77 -3.18 0.70
N GLY A 11 -0.64 -4.29 1.40
CA GLY A 11 0.51 -5.19 1.30
C GLY A 11 1.72 -4.79 2.16
N THR A 12 1.68 -3.63 2.81
CA THR A 12 2.80 -3.15 3.65
C THR A 12 2.35 -2.85 5.08
N PHE A 13 1.37 -1.97 5.25
CA PHE A 13 0.83 -1.59 6.56
C PHE A 13 -0.36 -2.47 6.94
N ALA A 14 -1.25 -2.72 5.99
CA ALA A 14 -2.46 -3.53 6.18
C ALA A 14 -2.56 -4.66 5.15
N ASP A 15 -3.01 -5.83 5.59
CA ASP A 15 -3.38 -6.95 4.71
C ASP A 15 -4.84 -6.80 4.29
N THR A 16 -5.05 -6.18 3.16
CA THR A 16 -6.36 -5.88 2.57
C THR A 16 -6.77 -6.88 1.48
N ALA A 17 -5.94 -7.88 1.21
CA ALA A 17 -6.16 -8.83 0.11
C ALA A 17 -7.50 -9.56 0.21
N HIS A 18 -7.90 -9.99 1.41
CA HIS A 18 -9.16 -10.70 1.61
C HIS A 18 -10.39 -9.91 1.14
N ASP A 19 -10.49 -8.65 1.53
CA ASP A 19 -11.63 -7.81 1.18
C ASP A 19 -11.60 -7.40 -0.30
N LEU A 20 -10.41 -7.15 -0.86
CA LEU A 20 -10.24 -6.87 -2.29
C LEU A 20 -10.64 -8.08 -3.16
N ILE A 21 -10.20 -9.29 -2.80
CA ILE A 21 -10.52 -10.53 -3.52
C ILE A 21 -12.01 -10.87 -3.40
N SER A 22 -12.58 -10.71 -2.21
CA SER A 22 -14.02 -10.91 -1.98
C SER A 22 -14.84 -9.97 -2.86
N THR A 23 -14.44 -8.69 -2.91
CA THR A 23 -15.06 -7.68 -3.78
C THR A 23 -14.93 -8.05 -5.26
N ALA A 24 -13.73 -8.44 -5.72
CA ALA A 24 -13.53 -8.87 -7.09
C ALA A 24 -14.44 -10.03 -7.46
N ASN A 25 -14.50 -11.07 -6.61
CA ASN A 25 -15.34 -12.23 -6.84
C ASN A 25 -16.84 -11.91 -6.81
N TYR A 26 -17.26 -10.96 -5.97
CA TYR A 26 -18.63 -10.43 -6.01
C TYR A 26 -18.93 -9.78 -7.36
N ILE A 27 -18.08 -8.87 -7.83
CA ILE A 27 -18.26 -8.21 -9.16
C ILE A 27 -18.28 -9.26 -10.27
N TYR A 28 -17.35 -10.21 -10.28
CA TYR A 28 -17.35 -11.29 -11.28
C TYR A 28 -18.66 -12.07 -11.30
N SER A 29 -19.24 -12.35 -10.13
CA SER A 29 -20.51 -13.08 -10.03
C SER A 29 -21.69 -12.34 -10.67
N LEU A 30 -21.73 -11.00 -10.56
CA LEU A 30 -22.77 -10.16 -11.18
C LEU A 30 -22.77 -10.28 -12.71
N TYR A 31 -21.59 -10.51 -13.29
CA TYR A 31 -21.40 -10.62 -14.75
C TYR A 31 -21.19 -12.06 -15.24
N GLY A 32 -21.51 -13.07 -14.40
CA GLY A 32 -21.39 -14.47 -14.76
C GLY A 32 -19.97 -14.96 -15.03
N LYS A 33 -18.96 -14.22 -14.54
CA LYS A 33 -17.55 -14.59 -14.68
C LYS A 33 -17.12 -15.54 -13.54
N LYS A 34 -16.07 -16.32 -13.77
CA LYS A 34 -15.54 -17.25 -12.76
C LYS A 34 -14.77 -16.50 -11.67
N PRO A 35 -14.87 -16.94 -10.40
CA PRO A 35 -14.06 -16.35 -9.35
C PRO A 35 -12.55 -16.59 -9.57
N ILE A 36 -11.73 -15.80 -8.89
CA ILE A 36 -10.29 -16.04 -8.72
C ILE A 36 -10.01 -16.70 -7.37
N SER A 37 -8.92 -17.46 -7.29
CA SER A 37 -8.43 -18.00 -6.03
C SER A 37 -7.83 -16.89 -5.16
N PHE A 38 -7.64 -17.20 -3.87
CA PHE A 38 -6.94 -16.28 -2.96
C PHE A 38 -5.50 -15.98 -3.43
N GLU A 39 -4.78 -17.01 -3.88
CA GLU A 39 -3.40 -16.86 -4.35
C GLU A 39 -3.31 -15.95 -5.59
N GLU A 40 -4.19 -16.17 -6.59
CA GLU A 40 -4.26 -15.31 -7.77
C GLU A 40 -4.55 -13.86 -7.40
N GLY A 41 -5.51 -13.62 -6.54
CA GLY A 41 -5.92 -12.27 -6.14
C GLY A 41 -4.88 -11.58 -5.25
N ARG A 42 -4.26 -12.31 -4.31
CA ARG A 42 -3.23 -11.77 -3.45
C ARG A 42 -2.02 -11.26 -4.24
N ALA A 43 -1.61 -11.99 -5.26
CA ALA A 43 -0.48 -11.62 -6.11
C ALA A 43 -0.67 -10.30 -6.88
N ILE A 44 -1.90 -9.79 -7.00
CA ILE A 44 -2.22 -8.54 -7.72
C ILE A 44 -2.87 -7.49 -6.80
N ALA A 45 -3.02 -7.78 -5.51
CA ALA A 45 -3.78 -6.93 -4.60
C ALA A 45 -3.22 -5.50 -4.49
N SER A 46 -1.90 -5.34 -4.56
CA SER A 46 -1.27 -4.03 -4.62
C SER A 46 -1.42 -3.31 -5.97
N ASP A 47 -1.75 -4.02 -7.05
CA ASP A 47 -1.85 -3.41 -8.39
C ASP A 47 -3.18 -2.65 -8.60
N GLY A 48 -4.08 -2.69 -7.61
CA GLY A 48 -5.31 -1.90 -7.58
C GLY A 48 -6.47 -2.50 -8.40
N VAL A 49 -7.59 -1.78 -8.43
CA VAL A 49 -8.86 -2.25 -9.01
C VAL A 49 -8.73 -2.72 -10.45
N ARG A 50 -7.96 -1.98 -11.27
CA ARG A 50 -7.79 -2.32 -12.70
C ARG A 50 -7.14 -3.69 -12.90
N ALA A 51 -6.20 -4.07 -12.04
CA ALA A 51 -5.58 -5.40 -12.12
C ALA A 51 -6.61 -6.51 -11.86
N PHE A 52 -7.48 -6.33 -10.86
CA PHE A 52 -8.58 -7.26 -10.64
C PHE A 52 -9.53 -7.32 -11.83
N LEU A 53 -9.95 -6.20 -12.38
CA LEU A 53 -10.85 -6.20 -13.55
C LEU A 53 -10.24 -6.93 -14.74
N ASN A 54 -8.96 -6.69 -15.05
CA ASN A 54 -8.24 -7.34 -16.17
C ASN A 54 -8.15 -8.88 -16.03
N MET A 55 -8.37 -9.43 -14.83
CA MET A 55 -8.39 -10.89 -14.66
C MET A 55 -9.57 -11.57 -15.36
N ARG A 56 -10.67 -10.87 -15.58
CA ARG A 56 -11.93 -11.47 -16.10
C ARG A 56 -12.68 -10.65 -17.14
N PHE A 57 -12.30 -9.40 -17.35
CA PHE A 57 -12.93 -8.50 -18.32
C PHE A 57 -11.90 -8.04 -19.35
N GLU A 58 -12.39 -7.81 -20.58
CA GLU A 58 -11.58 -7.26 -21.69
C GLU A 58 -11.86 -5.76 -21.82
N GLU A 59 -10.83 -4.94 -21.70
CA GLU A 59 -10.98 -3.46 -21.67
C GLU A 59 -11.64 -2.88 -22.92
N GLN A 60 -11.53 -3.57 -24.06
CA GLN A 60 -12.12 -3.16 -25.31
C GLN A 60 -13.61 -3.50 -25.43
N GLU A 61 -14.10 -4.43 -24.63
CA GLU A 61 -15.46 -4.97 -24.69
C GLU A 61 -16.35 -4.48 -23.54
N GLU A 62 -15.76 -4.03 -22.44
CA GLU A 62 -16.46 -3.70 -21.21
C GLU A 62 -16.22 -2.25 -20.77
N ASP A 63 -17.21 -1.64 -20.14
CA ASP A 63 -17.06 -0.32 -19.53
C ASP A 63 -16.29 -0.41 -18.19
N PHE A 64 -14.98 -0.35 -18.26
CA PHE A 64 -14.10 -0.39 -17.09
C PHE A 64 -14.33 0.75 -16.09
N SER A 65 -14.85 1.88 -16.54
CA SER A 65 -15.18 3.00 -15.65
C SER A 65 -16.35 2.62 -14.73
N THR A 66 -17.40 2.04 -15.28
CA THR A 66 -18.55 1.54 -14.51
C THR A 66 -18.14 0.39 -13.60
N LEU A 67 -17.40 -0.61 -14.13
CA LEU A 67 -16.92 -1.74 -13.33
C LEU A 67 -16.04 -1.30 -12.15
N ALA A 68 -15.14 -0.34 -12.37
CA ALA A 68 -14.29 0.19 -11.31
C ALA A 68 -15.11 0.92 -10.24
N GLN A 69 -16.14 1.66 -10.64
CA GLN A 69 -17.01 2.35 -9.70
C GLN A 69 -17.85 1.36 -8.86
N GLU A 70 -18.38 0.31 -9.48
CA GLU A 70 -19.08 -0.77 -8.78
C GLU A 70 -18.17 -1.49 -7.78
N PHE A 71 -16.93 -1.80 -8.21
CA PHE A 71 -15.92 -2.40 -7.34
C PHE A 71 -15.63 -1.50 -6.13
N LEU A 72 -15.34 -0.22 -6.36
CA LEU A 72 -15.03 0.72 -5.27
C LEU A 72 -16.20 0.95 -4.33
N ASN A 73 -17.44 0.94 -4.83
CA ASN A 73 -18.63 1.07 -3.99
C ASN A 73 -18.79 -0.16 -3.09
N HIS A 74 -18.73 -1.36 -3.68
CA HIS A 74 -18.83 -2.60 -2.90
C HIS A 74 -17.67 -2.73 -1.90
N TYR A 75 -16.44 -2.41 -2.33
CA TYR A 75 -15.29 -2.44 -1.44
C TYR A 75 -15.46 -1.47 -0.25
N ARG A 76 -15.94 -0.25 -0.49
CA ARG A 76 -16.20 0.74 0.58
C ARG A 76 -17.19 0.24 1.63
N GLU A 77 -18.23 -0.46 1.20
CA GLU A 77 -19.24 -1.01 2.10
C GLU A 77 -18.73 -2.18 2.94
N ASN A 78 -17.69 -2.88 2.47
CA ASN A 78 -17.18 -4.12 3.05
C ASN A 78 -15.75 -4.05 3.59
N ILE A 79 -15.09 -2.91 3.50
CA ILE A 79 -13.65 -2.71 3.80
C ILE A 79 -13.26 -3.01 5.27
N LEU A 80 -14.22 -3.11 6.17
CA LEU A 80 -14.00 -3.45 7.57
C LEU A 80 -14.51 -4.85 7.95
N ASN A 81 -14.80 -5.69 6.97
CA ASN A 81 -15.22 -7.07 7.26
C ASN A 81 -14.04 -7.93 7.74
N ASN A 82 -12.85 -7.73 7.16
CA ASN A 82 -11.61 -8.41 7.56
C ASN A 82 -10.43 -7.42 7.61
N PRO A 83 -10.52 -6.34 8.40
CA PRO A 83 -9.42 -5.40 8.48
C PRO A 83 -8.29 -6.06 9.28
N ILE A 84 -7.14 -6.29 8.65
CA ILE A 84 -6.00 -6.93 9.28
C ILE A 84 -4.77 -6.04 9.07
N LEU A 85 -4.08 -5.71 10.16
CA LEU A 85 -2.72 -5.20 10.09
C LEU A 85 -1.75 -6.37 9.93
N PHE A 86 -0.65 -6.17 9.25
CA PHE A 86 0.41 -7.18 9.31
C PHE A 86 0.96 -7.31 10.72
N ASP A 87 1.27 -8.55 11.12
CA ASP A 87 1.82 -8.84 12.44
C ASP A 87 3.09 -8.01 12.69
N GLY A 88 3.14 -7.32 13.83
CA GLY A 88 4.25 -6.46 14.23
C GLY A 88 4.16 -5.01 13.76
N VAL A 89 3.14 -4.60 12.98
CA VAL A 89 2.98 -3.20 12.56
C VAL A 89 2.68 -2.30 13.76
N GLN A 90 1.78 -2.70 14.67
CA GLN A 90 1.46 -1.89 15.84
C GLN A 90 2.70 -1.68 16.73
N GLU A 91 3.45 -2.75 17.01
CA GLU A 91 4.67 -2.68 17.79
C GLU A 91 5.73 -1.80 17.14
N LEU A 92 5.82 -1.85 15.80
CA LEU A 92 6.74 -0.99 15.05
C LEU A 92 6.36 0.48 15.17
N ILE A 93 5.07 0.83 15.05
CA ILE A 93 4.58 2.21 15.22
C ILE A 93 4.86 2.71 16.64
N ASP A 94 4.59 1.90 17.66
CA ASP A 94 4.88 2.24 19.05
C ASP A 94 6.38 2.46 19.26
N PHE A 95 7.23 1.65 18.62
CA PHE A 95 8.68 1.83 18.67
C PHE A 95 9.14 3.13 18.02
N ILE A 96 8.61 3.45 16.81
CA ILE A 96 8.90 4.71 16.08
C ILE A 96 8.52 5.92 16.94
N ALA A 97 7.33 5.89 17.54
CA ALA A 97 6.85 6.94 18.44
C ALA A 97 7.76 7.12 19.67
N ASN A 98 8.22 6.01 20.29
CA ASN A 98 9.14 6.05 21.43
C ASN A 98 10.53 6.59 21.07
N LYS A 99 10.91 6.57 19.80
CA LYS A 99 12.14 7.19 19.26
C LYS A 99 11.95 8.65 18.87
N GLU A 100 10.77 9.24 19.10
CA GLU A 100 10.42 10.60 18.69
C GLU A 100 10.60 10.82 17.18
N MET A 101 10.44 9.75 16.38
CA MET A 101 10.46 9.81 14.91
C MET A 101 9.05 10.05 14.39
N SER A 102 8.94 10.81 13.32
CA SER A 102 7.68 10.94 12.59
C SER A 102 7.36 9.68 11.80
N TRP A 103 6.05 9.42 11.61
CA TRP A 103 5.61 8.36 10.71
C TRP A 103 4.38 8.76 9.89
N GLY A 104 4.17 8.06 8.78
CA GLY A 104 3.03 8.34 7.93
C GLY A 104 2.76 7.30 6.86
N ILE A 105 1.66 7.51 6.15
CA ILE A 105 1.23 6.67 5.02
C ILE A 105 1.32 7.49 3.73
N VAL A 106 1.92 6.88 2.70
CA VAL A 106 1.95 7.41 1.33
C VAL A 106 1.58 6.28 0.36
N THR A 107 0.37 6.32 -0.17
CA THR A 107 -0.24 5.21 -0.90
C THR A 107 -0.96 5.66 -2.17
N ASN A 108 -1.08 4.76 -3.15
CA ASN A 108 -1.95 4.97 -4.33
C ASN A 108 -3.43 4.68 -4.04
N LYS A 109 -3.75 4.13 -2.85
CA LYS A 109 -5.13 3.88 -2.42
C LYS A 109 -5.90 5.20 -2.22
N PRO A 110 -7.20 5.27 -2.56
CA PRO A 110 -8.03 6.45 -2.27
C PRO A 110 -8.11 6.77 -0.78
N ARG A 111 -8.09 8.08 -0.46
CA ARG A 111 -8.08 8.61 0.91
C ARG A 111 -9.21 8.06 1.78
N SER A 112 -10.44 8.09 1.28
CA SER A 112 -11.61 7.66 2.05
C SER A 112 -11.53 6.19 2.50
N LEU A 113 -10.92 5.33 1.68
CA LEU A 113 -10.72 3.91 1.99
C LEU A 113 -9.59 3.70 2.99
N THR A 114 -8.50 4.43 2.85
CA THR A 114 -7.36 4.39 3.78
C THR A 114 -7.76 4.87 5.17
N GLU A 115 -8.43 6.03 5.26
CA GLU A 115 -8.89 6.60 6.52
C GLU A 115 -9.88 5.69 7.26
N SER A 116 -10.73 4.95 6.55
CA SER A 116 -11.68 4.02 7.19
C SER A 116 -10.96 2.95 8.00
N ILE A 117 -9.88 2.38 7.46
CA ILE A 117 -9.08 1.36 8.15
C ILE A 117 -8.25 2.00 9.28
N LEU A 118 -7.60 3.14 9.04
CA LEU A 118 -6.81 3.84 10.06
C LEU A 118 -7.67 4.20 11.29
N LYS A 119 -8.88 4.69 11.08
CA LYS A 119 -9.84 4.99 12.16
C LYS A 119 -10.26 3.74 12.93
N HIS A 120 -10.46 2.61 12.25
CA HIS A 120 -10.80 1.35 12.90
C HIS A 120 -9.71 0.95 13.92
N TYR A 121 -8.44 1.12 13.56
CA TYR A 121 -7.30 0.82 14.42
C TYR A 121 -6.86 1.98 15.34
N LYS A 122 -7.57 3.10 15.31
CA LYS A 122 -7.30 4.29 16.14
C LYS A 122 -5.89 4.88 15.95
N PHE A 123 -5.40 4.86 14.71
CA PHE A 123 -4.18 5.58 14.35
C PHE A 123 -4.46 7.08 14.18
N ASP A 124 -4.72 7.76 15.31
CA ASP A 124 -5.08 9.19 15.32
C ASP A 124 -3.84 10.11 15.30
N SER A 125 -2.64 9.55 15.54
CA SER A 125 -1.37 10.29 15.66
C SER A 125 -0.46 10.16 14.44
N ILE A 126 -1.05 9.99 13.25
CA ILE A 126 -0.27 9.95 12.01
C ILE A 126 0.19 11.36 11.63
N ASP A 127 1.50 11.55 11.38
CA ASP A 127 2.07 12.88 11.06
C ASP A 127 1.79 13.29 9.60
N VAL A 128 1.69 12.33 8.68
CA VAL A 128 1.36 12.59 7.28
C VAL A 128 0.58 11.43 6.67
N LEU A 129 -0.49 11.76 5.96
CA LEU A 129 -1.27 10.85 5.13
C LEU A 129 -1.39 11.44 3.73
N LEU A 130 -0.84 10.75 2.73
CA LEU A 130 -0.99 11.11 1.31
C LEU A 130 -1.52 9.91 0.52
N CYS A 131 -2.53 10.18 -0.29
CA CYS A 131 -3.32 9.17 -0.98
C CYS A 131 -3.37 9.43 -2.48
N GLY A 132 -3.74 8.41 -3.26
CA GLY A 132 -3.74 8.46 -4.71
C GLY A 132 -4.67 9.49 -5.35
N ASP A 133 -5.65 10.00 -4.59
CA ASP A 133 -6.62 11.01 -5.01
C ASP A 133 -6.34 12.42 -4.46
N ASP A 134 -5.16 12.67 -3.88
CA ASP A 134 -4.77 13.99 -3.33
C ASP A 134 -4.22 14.97 -4.40
N GLY A 135 -4.31 14.64 -5.67
CA GLY A 135 -3.95 15.55 -6.76
C GLY A 135 -2.47 15.56 -7.16
N PHE A 136 -1.70 14.60 -6.71
CA PHE A 136 -0.31 14.36 -7.10
C PHE A 136 -0.20 13.17 -8.06
N SER A 137 0.92 13.08 -8.81
CA SER A 137 1.19 11.90 -9.61
C SER A 137 1.35 10.67 -8.71
N PRO A 138 0.67 9.55 -9.01
CA PRO A 138 0.76 8.34 -8.18
C PRO A 138 2.14 7.66 -8.33
N LYS A 139 2.52 6.84 -7.35
CA LYS A 139 3.69 5.97 -7.48
C LYS A 139 3.58 5.10 -8.75
N PRO A 140 4.62 4.95 -9.58
CA PRO A 140 6.05 5.14 -9.25
C PRO A 140 6.60 6.56 -9.34
N ALA A 141 5.79 7.59 -9.67
CA ALA A 141 6.26 8.97 -9.57
C ALA A 141 6.60 9.35 -8.11
N PRO A 142 7.61 10.20 -7.87
CA PRO A 142 8.03 10.55 -6.52
C PRO A 142 7.21 11.66 -5.86
N ASP A 143 6.19 12.19 -6.54
CA ASP A 143 5.48 13.42 -6.18
C ASP A 143 4.86 13.35 -4.77
N LEU A 144 4.15 12.25 -4.46
CA LEU A 144 3.57 12.02 -3.13
C LEU A 144 4.65 11.99 -2.04
N LEU A 145 5.81 11.35 -2.31
CA LEU A 145 6.91 11.27 -1.35
C LEU A 145 7.61 12.62 -1.17
N HIS A 146 7.71 13.43 -2.24
CA HIS A 146 8.23 14.80 -2.13
C HIS A 146 7.31 15.67 -1.29
N GLU A 147 6.01 15.53 -1.42
CA GLU A 147 5.06 16.26 -0.60
C GLU A 147 5.10 15.79 0.86
N ALA A 148 5.21 14.47 1.11
CA ALA A 148 5.34 13.93 2.47
C ALA A 148 6.54 14.52 3.21
N LYS A 149 7.73 14.51 2.61
CA LYS A 149 8.92 15.10 3.24
C LYS A 149 8.78 16.60 3.47
N ARG A 150 8.08 17.33 2.57
CA ARG A 150 7.81 18.77 2.72
C ARG A 150 6.93 19.03 3.94
N ILE A 151 5.88 18.25 4.12
CA ILE A 151 4.98 18.36 5.28
C ILE A 151 5.74 18.07 6.58
N LEU A 152 6.57 17.03 6.59
CA LEU A 152 7.35 16.62 7.76
C LEU A 152 8.55 17.56 8.06
N GLY A 153 8.92 18.42 7.13
CA GLY A 153 10.06 19.32 7.30
C GLY A 153 11.42 18.63 7.37
N VAL A 154 11.56 17.47 6.70
CA VAL A 154 12.78 16.64 6.72
C VAL A 154 13.43 16.56 5.35
N SER A 155 14.73 16.20 5.31
CA SER A 155 15.45 15.92 4.07
C SER A 155 15.17 14.50 3.59
N ALA A 156 15.24 14.25 2.27
CA ALA A 156 14.91 12.93 1.71
C ALA A 156 15.76 11.80 2.31
N ASN A 157 17.06 12.03 2.51
CA ASN A 157 17.98 11.04 3.11
C ASN A 157 17.76 10.79 4.62
N GLU A 158 16.84 11.54 5.24
CA GLU A 158 16.39 11.32 6.62
C GLU A 158 15.11 10.49 6.70
N VAL A 159 14.54 10.09 5.55
CA VAL A 159 13.29 9.33 5.44
C VAL A 159 13.56 7.91 4.99
N ILE A 160 12.96 6.95 5.69
CA ILE A 160 12.80 5.56 5.24
C ILE A 160 11.42 5.45 4.59
N TYR A 161 11.35 4.86 3.41
CA TYR A 161 10.07 4.49 2.78
C TYR A 161 9.97 2.97 2.63
N VAL A 162 8.91 2.39 3.15
CA VAL A 162 8.63 0.95 3.14
C VAL A 162 7.45 0.66 2.20
N GLY A 163 7.63 -0.26 1.29
CA GLY A 163 6.58 -0.72 0.37
C GLY A 163 6.82 -2.12 -0.13
N ASP A 164 5.80 -2.78 -0.68
CA ASP A 164 5.86 -4.17 -1.13
C ASP A 164 5.97 -4.34 -2.66
N GLY A 165 5.82 -3.26 -3.43
CA GLY A 165 5.82 -3.30 -4.89
C GLY A 165 7.01 -2.58 -5.55
N GLU A 166 7.30 -2.93 -6.82
CA GLU A 166 8.32 -2.24 -7.62
C GLU A 166 8.11 -0.72 -7.66
N ARG A 167 6.84 -0.28 -7.81
CA ARG A 167 6.48 1.14 -7.84
C ARG A 167 6.88 1.90 -6.57
N ASP A 168 6.88 1.22 -5.42
CA ASP A 168 7.27 1.79 -4.15
C ASP A 168 8.76 2.07 -4.10
N ILE A 169 9.54 1.07 -4.48
CA ILE A 169 10.99 1.15 -4.52
C ILE A 169 11.47 2.17 -5.55
N VAL A 170 10.86 2.16 -6.75
CA VAL A 170 11.17 3.15 -7.80
C VAL A 170 10.85 4.57 -7.33
N SER A 171 9.68 4.78 -6.72
CA SER A 171 9.27 6.09 -6.20
C SER A 171 10.20 6.57 -5.09
N ALA A 172 10.55 5.71 -4.12
CA ALA A 172 11.44 6.04 -3.02
C ALA A 172 12.86 6.40 -3.51
N ASN A 173 13.40 5.60 -4.42
CA ASN A 173 14.72 5.85 -5.02
C ASN A 173 14.72 7.18 -5.80
N ALA A 174 13.67 7.47 -6.59
CA ALA A 174 13.52 8.72 -7.31
C ALA A 174 13.37 9.93 -6.37
N ALA A 175 12.73 9.74 -5.21
CA ALA A 175 12.61 10.77 -4.18
C ALA A 175 13.91 10.99 -3.37
N GLY A 176 14.91 10.12 -3.52
CA GLY A 176 16.16 10.14 -2.76
C GLY A 176 16.02 9.67 -1.32
N MET A 177 15.00 8.85 -1.04
CA MET A 177 14.74 8.27 0.27
C MET A 177 15.40 6.89 0.41
N TYR A 178 15.56 6.40 1.64
CA TYR A 178 16.01 5.06 1.90
C TYR A 178 14.87 4.06 1.65
N SER A 179 14.97 3.30 0.59
CA SER A 179 13.92 2.37 0.16
C SER A 179 14.02 1.01 0.84
N VAL A 180 12.92 0.51 1.39
CA VAL A 180 12.83 -0.79 2.05
C VAL A 180 11.72 -1.61 1.40
N LEU A 181 12.08 -2.81 0.91
CA LEU A 181 11.12 -3.75 0.34
C LEU A 181 10.54 -4.66 1.43
N ALA A 182 9.22 -4.65 1.57
CA ALA A 182 8.46 -5.50 2.48
C ALA A 182 8.11 -6.84 1.80
N CYS A 183 8.97 -7.87 1.93
CA CYS A 183 8.75 -9.18 1.32
C CYS A 183 7.60 -10.00 1.95
N TYR A 184 7.02 -9.55 3.03
CA TYR A 184 5.81 -10.15 3.60
C TYR A 184 4.52 -9.73 2.88
N GLY A 185 4.61 -8.72 1.99
CA GLY A 185 3.50 -8.18 1.20
C GLY A 185 3.03 -9.05 0.04
N TYR A 186 2.58 -8.43 -1.04
CA TYR A 186 1.90 -9.09 -2.16
C TYR A 186 2.82 -9.35 -3.36
N LEU A 187 4.00 -9.90 -3.11
CA LEU A 187 4.95 -10.26 -4.15
C LEU A 187 4.43 -11.41 -5.03
N LYS A 188 4.71 -11.32 -6.33
CA LYS A 188 4.50 -12.40 -7.28
C LYS A 188 5.73 -13.31 -7.29
N THR A 189 5.53 -14.59 -7.55
CA THR A 189 6.65 -15.56 -7.72
C THR A 189 7.54 -15.24 -8.92
N THR A 190 7.04 -14.42 -9.85
CA THR A 190 7.76 -13.97 -11.05
C THR A 190 8.53 -12.68 -10.87
N ASP A 191 8.37 -12.01 -9.72
CA ASP A 191 9.03 -10.73 -9.44
C ASP A 191 10.54 -10.91 -9.29
N GLN A 192 11.27 -10.08 -10.02
CA GLN A 192 12.74 -10.05 -9.96
C GLN A 192 13.17 -8.91 -9.01
N ILE A 193 12.90 -9.10 -7.72
CA ILE A 193 13.06 -8.06 -6.68
C ILE A 193 14.48 -7.50 -6.60
N GLU A 194 15.49 -8.25 -7.01
CA GLU A 194 16.89 -7.81 -7.06
C GLU A 194 17.08 -6.64 -8.05
N ASN A 195 16.26 -6.59 -9.10
CA ASN A 195 16.32 -5.54 -10.11
C ASN A 195 15.70 -4.21 -9.63
N TRP A 196 14.88 -4.22 -8.59
CA TRP A 196 14.21 -3.02 -8.06
C TRP A 196 15.15 -2.10 -7.31
N LYS A 197 16.31 -2.62 -6.86
CA LYS A 197 17.37 -1.86 -6.18
C LYS A 197 16.91 -1.24 -4.86
N ALA A 198 16.14 -1.98 -4.07
CA ALA A 198 15.84 -1.58 -2.69
C ALA A 198 17.14 -1.49 -1.87
N ASN A 199 17.23 -0.50 -1.00
CA ASN A 199 18.39 -0.38 -0.10
C ASN A 199 18.39 -1.48 0.97
N MET A 200 17.22 -1.97 1.36
CA MET A 200 17.05 -3.05 2.32
C MET A 200 15.82 -3.90 1.97
N ILE A 201 15.86 -5.17 2.35
CA ILE A 201 14.74 -6.11 2.26
C ILE A 201 14.41 -6.57 3.68
N ILE A 202 13.11 -6.58 4.02
CA ILE A 202 12.59 -7.07 5.29
C ILE A 202 11.54 -8.15 5.05
N HIS A 203 11.49 -9.15 5.94
CA HIS A 203 10.56 -10.28 5.85
C HIS A 203 9.42 -10.20 6.87
N GLN A 204 9.49 -9.24 7.78
CA GLN A 204 8.45 -8.91 8.75
C GLN A 204 8.64 -7.44 9.19
N PRO A 205 7.58 -6.75 9.67
CA PRO A 205 7.67 -5.35 10.10
C PRO A 205 8.75 -5.12 11.18
N HIS A 206 8.92 -6.07 12.10
CA HIS A 206 9.89 -5.99 13.20
C HIS A 206 11.35 -5.86 12.71
N ASP A 207 11.69 -6.37 11.53
CA ASP A 207 13.06 -6.27 10.98
C ASP A 207 13.50 -4.82 10.80
N LEU A 208 12.55 -3.89 10.61
CA LEU A 208 12.84 -2.46 10.46
C LEU A 208 13.41 -1.83 11.72
N ILE A 209 13.10 -2.37 12.91
CA ILE A 209 13.59 -1.88 14.19
C ILE A 209 15.13 -1.85 14.21
N ASN A 210 15.77 -2.87 13.62
CA ASN A 210 17.24 -2.95 13.56
C ASN A 210 17.87 -1.84 12.71
N LEU A 211 17.13 -1.25 11.77
CA LEU A 211 17.61 -0.15 10.94
C LEU A 211 17.50 1.21 11.65
N ILE A 212 16.52 1.37 12.52
CA ILE A 212 16.22 2.64 13.20
C ILE A 212 16.72 2.71 14.64
N THR A 213 17.44 1.67 15.08
CA THR A 213 18.15 1.62 16.36
C THR A 213 19.51 2.28 16.19
#